data_3a13f9fac1e2648d048d8ea67c3929d4
#
_entry.id   3a13f9fac1e2648d048d8ea67c3929d4
#
_cell.length_a   1.000
_cell.length_b   1.000
_cell.length_c   1.000
_cell.angle_alpha   90.00
_cell.angle_beta   90.00
_cell.angle_gamma   90.00
#
_symmetry.space_group_name_H-M   'P 1'
#
loop_
_entity.id
_entity.type
_entity.pdbx_description
1 polymer ?
#
loop_
_entity_poly.entity_id
_entity_poly.type
_entity_poly.pdbx_seq_one_letter_code
_entity_poly.pdbx_strand_id
1 'polypeptide(L)'
;MPDQANTAPVIRTVTPEDAGTIVRLIRELAEFEGLLEEVRASEEDILRDGFGATPRFECLLAEVDGAAVGFALFFHTYSTFEGRAGIFLEDIYVAPSARKLGVGRALMARLARLVIERECRRFEFRVLHWNPAREFYQRLGFEHTAEWLPYRLTGAALKRLADQDGG
;
A
#
# COMPACT_ATOMS: atom_id res chain seq x y z
N MET A 1 -11.49 -35.78 11.76
CA MET A 1 -11.34 -34.31 11.70
C MET A 1 -10.39 -34.02 10.57
N PRO A 2 -10.79 -33.30 9.52
CA PRO A 2 -9.82 -32.88 8.54
C PRO A 2 -8.89 -31.90 9.23
N ASP A 3 -7.62 -32.17 9.05
CA ASP A 3 -6.50 -31.34 9.45
C ASP A 3 -6.75 -29.91 8.90
N GLN A 4 -7.01 -28.95 9.76
CA GLN A 4 -6.97 -27.55 9.37
C GLN A 4 -5.51 -27.25 9.12
N ALA A 5 -5.08 -27.45 7.89
CA ALA A 5 -3.81 -26.95 7.42
C ALA A 5 -3.80 -25.45 7.72
N ASN A 6 -3.12 -25.06 8.79
CA ASN A 6 -2.83 -23.69 9.13
C ASN A 6 -1.80 -23.20 8.09
N THR A 7 -2.30 -22.93 6.89
CA THR A 7 -1.43 -22.54 5.78
C THR A 7 -0.97 -21.12 6.04
N ALA A 8 0.30 -20.98 6.41
CA ALA A 8 0.91 -19.67 6.59
C ALA A 8 0.76 -18.85 5.30
N PRO A 9 0.47 -17.55 5.39
CA PRO A 9 0.34 -16.71 4.20
C PRO A 9 1.66 -16.65 3.43
N VAL A 10 1.58 -16.81 2.12
CA VAL A 10 2.70 -16.60 1.20
C VAL A 10 2.69 -15.16 0.72
N ILE A 11 3.80 -14.45 0.93
CA ILE A 11 3.97 -13.08 0.45
C ILE A 11 4.92 -13.11 -0.75
N ARG A 12 4.45 -12.63 -1.88
CA ARG A 12 5.25 -12.55 -3.11
C ARG A 12 5.15 -11.19 -3.80
N THR A 13 6.15 -10.88 -4.59
CA THR A 13 6.08 -9.76 -5.52
C THR A 13 5.07 -10.06 -6.63
N VAL A 14 4.38 -9.04 -7.09
CA VAL A 14 3.43 -9.13 -8.21
C VAL A 14 4.13 -9.28 -9.55
N THR A 15 3.39 -9.82 -10.51
CA THR A 15 3.74 -9.86 -11.94
C THR A 15 2.68 -9.12 -12.75
N PRO A 16 2.91 -8.81 -14.05
CA PRO A 16 1.90 -8.14 -14.88
C PRO A 16 0.54 -8.88 -14.92
N GLU A 17 0.54 -10.20 -14.81
CA GLU A 17 -0.65 -11.04 -14.80
C GLU A 17 -1.54 -10.80 -13.56
N ASP A 18 -0.99 -10.18 -12.53
CA ASP A 18 -1.71 -9.85 -11.30
C ASP A 18 -2.50 -8.53 -11.39
N ALA A 19 -2.41 -7.77 -12.50
CA ALA A 19 -3.00 -6.44 -12.61
C ALA A 19 -4.51 -6.43 -12.27
N GLY A 20 -5.29 -7.37 -12.80
CA GLY A 20 -6.71 -7.51 -12.48
C GLY A 20 -6.97 -7.85 -11.01
N THR A 21 -6.13 -8.69 -10.42
CA THR A 21 -6.21 -9.03 -8.98
C THR A 21 -5.93 -7.81 -8.11
N ILE A 22 -4.93 -7.00 -8.46
CA ILE A 22 -4.60 -5.76 -7.75
C ILE A 22 -5.79 -4.79 -7.80
N VAL A 23 -6.37 -4.56 -8.98
CA VAL A 23 -7.54 -3.68 -9.14
C VAL A 23 -8.72 -4.17 -8.30
N ARG A 24 -8.99 -5.47 -8.30
CA ARG A 24 -10.04 -6.07 -7.46
C ARG A 24 -9.81 -5.76 -5.98
N LEU A 25 -8.60 -5.99 -5.47
CA LEU A 25 -8.27 -5.76 -4.07
C LEU A 25 -8.29 -4.26 -3.70
N ILE A 26 -7.90 -3.35 -4.61
CA ILE A 26 -8.05 -1.90 -4.45
C ILE A 26 -9.52 -1.53 -4.28
N ARG A 27 -10.41 -2.10 -5.10
CA ARG A 27 -11.85 -1.85 -5.01
C ARG A 27 -12.45 -2.37 -3.71
N GLU A 28 -12.03 -3.55 -3.27
CA GLU A 28 -12.45 -4.10 -1.96
C GLU A 28 -11.99 -3.22 -0.78
N LEU A 29 -10.78 -2.67 -0.83
CA LEU A 29 -10.29 -1.69 0.14
C LEU A 29 -11.15 -0.42 0.11
N ALA A 30 -11.39 0.13 -1.06
CA ALA A 30 -12.19 1.35 -1.23
C ALA A 30 -13.63 1.17 -0.76
N GLU A 31 -14.22 0.00 -0.98
CA GLU A 31 -15.54 -0.35 -0.45
C GLU A 31 -15.52 -0.36 1.09
N PHE A 32 -14.51 -0.97 1.70
CA PHE A 32 -14.33 -0.96 3.15
C PHE A 32 -14.20 0.47 3.71
N GLU A 33 -13.54 1.37 3.00
CA GLU A 33 -13.35 2.76 3.39
C GLU A 33 -14.54 3.67 3.02
N GLY A 34 -15.53 3.17 2.29
CA GLY A 34 -16.68 3.95 1.81
C GLY A 34 -16.34 4.92 0.67
N LEU A 35 -15.26 4.63 -0.08
CA LEU A 35 -14.70 5.47 -1.14
C LEU A 35 -14.72 4.80 -2.53
N LEU A 36 -15.54 3.77 -2.72
CA LEU A 36 -15.58 2.98 -3.96
C LEU A 36 -15.79 3.84 -5.20
N GLU A 37 -16.64 4.87 -5.12
CA GLU A 37 -16.93 5.78 -6.23
C GLU A 37 -15.74 6.69 -6.61
N GLU A 38 -14.72 6.76 -5.77
CA GLU A 38 -13.50 7.53 -6.04
C GLU A 38 -12.44 6.73 -6.80
N VAL A 39 -12.61 5.41 -6.90
CA VAL A 39 -11.63 4.55 -7.59
C VAL A 39 -11.66 4.83 -9.08
N ARG A 40 -10.51 5.23 -9.61
CA ARG A 40 -10.29 5.46 -11.05
C ARG A 40 -9.31 4.47 -11.66
N ALA A 41 -8.53 3.79 -10.81
CA ALA A 41 -7.49 2.87 -11.26
C ALA A 41 -8.07 1.72 -12.09
N SER A 42 -7.46 1.45 -13.24
CA SER A 42 -7.74 0.36 -14.15
C SER A 42 -6.56 -0.62 -14.23
N GLU A 43 -6.78 -1.78 -14.83
CA GLU A 43 -5.68 -2.72 -15.10
C GLU A 43 -4.60 -2.09 -16.01
N GLU A 44 -5.01 -1.26 -16.97
CA GLU A 44 -4.08 -0.54 -17.86
C GLU A 44 -3.20 0.43 -17.06
N ASP A 45 -3.77 1.12 -16.07
CA ASP A 45 -3.01 2.01 -15.19
C ASP A 45 -1.99 1.22 -14.35
N ILE A 46 -2.39 0.08 -13.78
CA ILE A 46 -1.49 -0.80 -13.03
C ILE A 46 -0.35 -1.32 -13.92
N LEU A 47 -0.66 -1.75 -15.14
CA LEU A 47 0.36 -2.23 -16.08
C LEU A 47 1.33 -1.12 -16.49
N ARG A 48 0.82 0.07 -16.80
CA ARG A 48 1.65 1.23 -17.19
C ARG A 48 2.57 1.67 -16.05
N ASP A 49 2.00 1.86 -14.86
CA ASP A 49 2.69 2.51 -13.75
C ASP A 49 3.42 1.54 -12.82
N GLY A 50 3.05 0.26 -12.81
CA GLY A 50 3.73 -0.76 -12.02
C GLY A 50 4.76 -1.58 -12.80
N PHE A 51 4.56 -1.74 -14.13
CA PHE A 51 5.38 -2.62 -14.96
C PHE A 51 5.95 -1.96 -16.21
N GLY A 52 5.70 -0.69 -16.42
CA GLY A 52 6.26 0.08 -17.55
C GLY A 52 7.76 0.32 -17.40
N ALA A 53 8.32 1.07 -18.36
CA ALA A 53 9.76 1.39 -18.40
C ALA A 53 10.27 2.15 -17.16
N THR A 54 9.39 2.90 -16.50
CA THR A 54 9.70 3.64 -15.25
C THR A 54 8.59 3.37 -14.24
N PRO A 55 8.68 2.28 -13.48
CA PRO A 55 7.68 1.95 -12.48
C PRO A 55 7.52 3.06 -11.43
N ARG A 56 6.27 3.37 -11.08
CA ARG A 56 5.93 4.38 -10.09
C ARG A 56 5.72 3.79 -8.70
N PHE A 57 5.41 2.50 -8.65
CA PHE A 57 5.17 1.76 -7.42
C PHE A 57 5.62 0.30 -7.57
N GLU A 58 5.69 -0.37 -6.44
CA GLU A 58 5.84 -1.81 -6.32
C GLU A 58 4.65 -2.35 -5.51
N CYS A 59 4.37 -3.63 -5.65
CA CYS A 59 3.28 -4.26 -4.94
C CYS A 59 3.65 -5.68 -4.48
N LEU A 60 3.14 -6.05 -3.31
CA LEU A 60 3.17 -7.41 -2.79
C LEU A 60 1.77 -7.99 -2.77
N LEU A 61 1.62 -9.26 -3.11
CA LEU A 61 0.42 -10.04 -2.87
C LEU A 61 0.61 -11.00 -1.70
N ALA A 62 -0.45 -11.17 -0.95
CA ALA A 62 -0.57 -12.21 0.05
C ALA A 62 -1.54 -13.28 -0.42
N GLU A 63 -1.10 -14.52 -0.39
CA GLU A 63 -1.89 -15.67 -0.79
C GLU A 63 -2.08 -16.62 0.39
N VAL A 64 -3.28 -17.20 0.49
CA VAL A 64 -3.60 -18.31 1.40
C VAL A 64 -4.28 -19.37 0.54
N ASP A 65 -3.76 -20.60 0.60
CA ASP A 65 -4.25 -21.74 -0.20
C ASP A 65 -4.31 -21.41 -1.72
N GLY A 66 -3.34 -20.65 -2.22
CA GLY A 66 -3.25 -20.24 -3.63
C GLY A 66 -4.21 -19.12 -4.05
N ALA A 67 -5.02 -18.59 -3.15
CA ALA A 67 -5.91 -17.46 -3.41
C ALA A 67 -5.29 -16.15 -2.92
N ALA A 68 -5.30 -15.11 -3.78
CA ALA A 68 -4.89 -13.77 -3.38
C ALA A 68 -5.93 -13.15 -2.46
N VAL A 69 -5.53 -12.93 -1.20
CA VAL A 69 -6.38 -12.45 -0.10
C VAL A 69 -5.96 -11.12 0.46
N GLY A 70 -4.88 -10.53 -0.03
CA GLY A 70 -4.41 -9.23 0.42
C GLY A 70 -3.29 -8.69 -0.44
N PHE A 71 -3.01 -7.41 -0.30
CA PHE A 71 -1.93 -6.74 -1.03
C PHE A 71 -1.32 -5.61 -0.20
N ALA A 72 -0.14 -5.17 -0.59
CA ALA A 72 0.48 -3.94 -0.13
C ALA A 72 1.15 -3.26 -1.31
N LEU A 73 0.72 -2.04 -1.63
CA LEU A 73 1.26 -1.21 -2.70
C LEU A 73 2.09 -0.08 -2.07
N PHE A 74 3.32 0.10 -2.55
CA PHE A 74 4.27 1.03 -1.95
C PHE A 74 5.21 1.63 -2.99
N PHE A 75 5.86 2.72 -2.61
CA PHE A 75 6.88 3.38 -3.44
C PHE A 75 7.96 4.02 -2.58
N HIS A 76 9.06 4.44 -3.22
CA HIS A 76 10.15 5.09 -2.50
C HIS A 76 9.88 6.60 -2.35
N THR A 77 10.16 7.10 -1.14
CA THR A 77 10.30 8.51 -0.83
C THR A 77 11.77 8.85 -0.61
N TYR A 78 12.08 10.11 -0.42
CA TYR A 78 13.41 10.56 -0.05
C TYR A 78 13.33 11.57 1.10
N SER A 79 14.10 11.37 2.14
CA SER A 79 14.24 12.33 3.24
C SER A 79 15.53 13.10 3.11
N THR A 80 15.43 14.41 2.90
CA THR A 80 16.61 15.30 2.87
C THR A 80 17.29 15.38 4.23
N PHE A 81 16.55 15.22 5.33
CA PHE A 81 17.11 15.26 6.68
C PHE A 81 17.87 13.97 7.01
N GLU A 82 17.38 12.83 6.57
CA GLU A 82 18.08 11.55 6.75
C GLU A 82 19.16 11.31 5.66
N GLY A 83 19.12 12.05 4.55
CA GLY A 83 19.97 11.82 3.38
C GLY A 83 19.78 10.42 2.77
N ARG A 84 18.59 9.83 2.91
CA ARG A 84 18.29 8.46 2.51
C ARG A 84 16.86 8.32 1.99
N ALA A 85 16.65 7.29 1.19
CA ALA A 85 15.32 6.87 0.78
C ALA A 85 14.51 6.34 1.96
N GLY A 86 13.20 6.37 1.80
CA GLY A 86 12.21 5.69 2.64
C GLY A 86 11.28 4.84 1.80
N ILE A 87 10.49 4.00 2.42
CA ILE A 87 9.34 3.33 1.82
C ILE A 87 8.07 3.98 2.33
N PHE A 88 7.21 4.38 1.41
CA PHE A 88 5.86 4.84 1.70
C PHE A 88 4.86 3.79 1.25
N LEU A 89 4.09 3.28 2.20
CA LEU A 89 3.00 2.35 1.95
C LEU A 89 1.75 3.17 1.59
N GLU A 90 1.32 3.08 0.34
CA GLU A 90 0.10 3.75 -0.11
C GLU A 90 -1.14 3.02 0.38
N ASP A 91 -1.22 1.71 0.07
CA ASP A 91 -2.36 0.88 0.43
C ASP A 91 -1.92 -0.46 1.02
N ILE A 92 -2.66 -0.92 2.02
CA ILE A 92 -2.62 -2.30 2.51
C ILE A 92 -4.04 -2.78 2.79
N TYR A 93 -4.34 -3.97 2.29
CA TYR A 93 -5.65 -4.58 2.49
C TYR A 93 -5.53 -6.08 2.72
N VAL A 94 -6.40 -6.60 3.57
CA VAL A 94 -6.59 -8.02 3.80
C VAL A 94 -8.08 -8.32 3.78
N ALA A 95 -8.48 -9.23 2.90
CA ALA A 95 -9.86 -9.65 2.76
C ALA A 95 -10.43 -10.17 4.11
N PRO A 96 -11.71 -9.91 4.42
CA PRO A 96 -12.31 -10.31 5.69
C PRO A 96 -12.12 -11.78 6.02
N SER A 97 -12.19 -12.67 5.01
CA SER A 97 -12.00 -14.12 5.16
C SER A 97 -10.61 -14.53 5.64
N ALA A 98 -9.59 -13.68 5.37
CA ALA A 98 -8.21 -13.96 5.73
C ALA A 98 -7.72 -13.13 6.94
N ARG A 99 -8.59 -12.31 7.53
CA ARG A 99 -8.27 -11.58 8.76
C ARG A 99 -8.03 -12.55 9.91
N LYS A 100 -7.11 -12.19 10.81
CA LYS A 100 -6.65 -13.03 11.94
C LYS A 100 -5.77 -14.22 11.56
N LEU A 101 -5.51 -14.47 10.27
CA LEU A 101 -4.55 -15.48 9.80
C LEU A 101 -3.09 -14.95 9.75
N GLY A 102 -2.83 -13.75 10.29
CA GLY A 102 -1.49 -13.17 10.31
C GLY A 102 -1.06 -12.50 9.01
N VAL A 103 -1.94 -12.41 7.99
CA VAL A 103 -1.63 -11.87 6.66
C VAL A 103 -1.12 -10.42 6.73
N GLY A 104 -1.81 -9.55 7.45
CA GLY A 104 -1.39 -8.15 7.60
C GLY A 104 -0.02 -8.01 8.25
N ARG A 105 0.26 -8.82 9.28
CA ARG A 105 1.57 -8.86 9.93
C ARG A 105 2.66 -9.35 8.96
N ALA A 106 2.38 -10.36 8.15
CA ALA A 106 3.32 -10.90 7.18
C ALA A 106 3.67 -9.87 6.09
N LEU A 107 2.67 -9.14 5.56
CA LEU A 107 2.89 -8.04 4.61
C LEU A 107 3.76 -6.94 5.24
N MET A 108 3.43 -6.45 6.44
CA MET A 108 4.20 -5.42 7.13
C MET A 108 5.62 -5.87 7.45
N ALA A 109 5.81 -7.11 7.87
CA ALA A 109 7.14 -7.67 8.13
C ALA A 109 7.98 -7.76 6.85
N ARG A 110 7.38 -8.14 5.71
CA ARG A 110 8.08 -8.16 4.42
C ARG A 110 8.49 -6.76 3.96
N LEU A 111 7.62 -5.76 4.14
CA LEU A 111 7.96 -4.36 3.86
C LEU A 111 9.08 -3.85 4.77
N ALA A 112 9.01 -4.13 6.07
CA ALA A 112 10.08 -3.75 7.01
C ALA A 112 11.42 -4.37 6.62
N ARG A 113 11.42 -5.61 6.14
CA ARG A 113 12.63 -6.26 5.61
C ARG A 113 13.16 -5.54 4.37
N LEU A 114 12.28 -5.12 3.44
CA LEU A 114 12.68 -4.32 2.27
C LEU A 114 13.30 -2.97 2.68
N VAL A 115 12.77 -2.31 3.71
CA VAL A 115 13.35 -1.08 4.25
C VAL A 115 14.80 -1.31 4.67
N ILE A 116 15.08 -2.41 5.38
CA ILE A 116 16.43 -2.76 5.85
C ILE A 116 17.32 -3.16 4.66
N GLU A 117 16.86 -4.06 3.81
CA GLU A 117 17.61 -4.58 2.64
C GLU A 117 18.02 -3.48 1.66
N ARG A 118 17.19 -2.42 1.54
CA ARG A 118 17.41 -1.28 0.65
C ARG A 118 18.08 -0.09 1.34
N GLU A 119 18.54 -0.26 2.56
CA GLU A 119 19.16 0.80 3.38
C GLU A 119 18.29 2.05 3.53
N CYS A 120 16.96 1.89 3.44
CA CYS A 120 16.01 2.96 3.71
C CYS A 120 16.00 3.31 5.20
N ARG A 121 15.67 4.58 5.52
CA ARG A 121 15.66 5.07 6.91
C ARG A 121 14.26 5.18 7.50
N ARG A 122 13.20 5.22 6.66
CA ARG A 122 11.82 5.41 7.10
C ARG A 122 10.90 4.41 6.43
N PHE A 123 9.91 3.99 7.21
CA PHE A 123 8.75 3.26 6.74
C PHE A 123 7.51 4.05 7.17
N GLU A 124 6.84 4.68 6.23
CA GLU A 124 5.77 5.65 6.48
C GLU A 124 4.50 5.28 5.71
N PHE A 125 3.36 5.68 6.23
CA PHE A 125 2.05 5.56 5.58
C PHE A 125 1.05 6.54 6.20
N ARG A 126 -0.13 6.64 5.58
CA ARG A 126 -1.27 7.36 6.11
C ARG A 126 -2.42 6.39 6.37
N VAL A 127 -3.18 6.66 7.38
CA VAL A 127 -4.37 5.87 7.74
C VAL A 127 -5.51 6.81 8.09
N LEU A 128 -6.74 6.46 7.69
CA LEU A 128 -7.92 7.23 8.06
C LEU A 128 -8.08 7.26 9.58
N HIS A 129 -8.43 8.43 10.11
CA HIS A 129 -8.48 8.66 11.57
C HIS A 129 -9.41 7.71 12.32
N TRP A 130 -10.46 7.25 11.67
CA TRP A 130 -11.46 6.33 12.23
C TRP A 130 -11.10 4.84 12.03
N ASN A 131 -10.06 4.52 11.25
CA ASN A 131 -9.72 3.14 10.89
C ASN A 131 -9.25 2.34 12.12
N PRO A 132 -9.89 1.23 12.49
CA PRO A 132 -9.52 0.41 13.64
C PRO A 132 -8.12 -0.23 13.51
N ALA A 133 -7.57 -0.33 12.29
CA ALA A 133 -6.22 -0.83 12.06
C ALA A 133 -5.13 0.03 12.74
N ARG A 134 -5.42 1.24 13.20
CA ARG A 134 -4.47 2.09 13.94
C ARG A 134 -3.87 1.38 15.15
N GLU A 135 -4.67 0.64 15.90
CA GLU A 135 -4.18 -0.15 17.05
C GLU A 135 -3.22 -1.26 16.62
N PHE A 136 -3.48 -1.90 15.47
CA PHE A 136 -2.59 -2.89 14.90
C PHE A 136 -1.22 -2.30 14.57
N TYR A 137 -1.17 -1.12 13.94
CA TYR A 137 0.08 -0.44 13.60
C TYR A 137 0.86 -0.02 14.86
N GLN A 138 0.17 0.49 15.89
CA GLN A 138 0.79 0.82 17.17
C GLN A 138 1.44 -0.41 17.83
N ARG A 139 0.77 -1.57 17.80
CA ARG A 139 1.33 -2.83 18.29
C ARG A 139 2.55 -3.32 17.50
N LEU A 140 2.71 -2.89 16.26
CA LEU A 140 3.90 -3.14 15.45
C LEU A 140 5.05 -2.15 15.72
N GLY A 141 4.81 -1.12 16.53
CA GLY A 141 5.81 -0.11 16.90
C GLY A 141 5.76 1.16 16.03
N PHE A 142 4.73 1.35 15.21
CA PHE A 142 4.56 2.61 14.47
C PHE A 142 4.07 3.71 15.40
N GLU A 143 4.65 4.89 15.25
CA GLU A 143 4.29 6.10 15.99
C GLU A 143 3.52 7.07 15.11
N HIS A 144 2.52 7.73 15.68
CA HIS A 144 1.75 8.76 14.99
C HIS A 144 2.52 10.08 15.00
N THR A 145 2.88 10.59 13.82
CA THR A 145 3.59 11.86 13.64
C THR A 145 2.59 13.02 13.56
N ALA A 146 2.03 13.42 14.71
CA ALA A 146 0.94 14.40 14.79
C ALA A 146 1.34 15.83 14.37
N GLU A 147 2.64 16.14 14.35
CA GLU A 147 3.18 17.45 13.96
C GLU A 147 3.09 17.70 12.45
N TRP A 148 2.90 16.67 11.63
CA TRP A 148 2.87 16.75 10.18
C TRP A 148 1.45 16.65 9.66
N LEU A 149 0.99 17.70 8.96
CA LEU A 149 -0.33 17.73 8.35
C LEU A 149 -0.23 17.46 6.84
N PRO A 150 -1.00 16.53 6.29
CA PRO A 150 -1.03 16.29 4.86
C PRO A 150 -1.77 17.41 4.13
N TYR A 151 -1.21 17.89 3.01
CA TYR A 151 -1.84 18.85 2.11
C TYR A 151 -1.99 18.24 0.73
N ARG A 152 -3.09 18.58 0.05
CA ARG A 152 -3.40 18.10 -1.30
C ARG A 152 -3.93 19.25 -2.16
N LEU A 153 -3.44 19.32 -3.39
CA LEU A 153 -3.96 20.25 -4.41
C LEU A 153 -4.32 19.44 -5.67
N THR A 154 -5.53 19.60 -6.18
CA THR A 154 -6.05 18.85 -7.34
C THR A 154 -6.93 19.73 -8.22
N GLY A 155 -7.26 19.23 -9.41
CA GLY A 155 -8.27 19.82 -10.30
C GLY A 155 -7.97 21.26 -10.70
N ALA A 156 -8.99 22.11 -10.69
CA ALA A 156 -8.88 23.51 -11.15
C ALA A 156 -7.91 24.36 -10.33
N ALA A 157 -7.76 24.07 -9.03
CA ALA A 157 -6.80 24.77 -8.18
C ALA A 157 -5.35 24.49 -8.58
N LEU A 158 -5.05 23.21 -8.91
CA LEU A 158 -3.73 22.83 -9.43
C LEU A 158 -3.41 23.56 -10.74
N LYS A 159 -4.40 23.61 -11.66
CA LYS A 159 -4.27 24.32 -12.93
C LYS A 159 -3.96 25.81 -12.73
N ARG A 160 -4.75 26.48 -11.89
CA ARG A 160 -4.53 27.90 -11.58
C ARG A 160 -3.16 28.20 -10.99
N LEU A 161 -2.62 27.27 -10.19
CA LEU A 161 -1.27 27.46 -9.65
C LEU A 161 -0.20 27.26 -10.72
N ALA A 162 -0.36 26.26 -11.59
CA ALA A 162 0.55 26.00 -12.70
C ALA A 162 0.60 27.16 -13.70
N ASP A 163 -0.53 27.84 -13.96
CA ASP A 163 -0.63 28.98 -14.86
C ASP A 163 0.14 30.23 -14.33
N GLN A 164 0.59 30.23 -13.07
CA GLN A 164 1.44 31.29 -12.50
C GLN A 164 2.93 31.07 -12.75
N ASP A 165 3.32 29.92 -13.25
CA ASP A 165 4.69 29.64 -13.71
C ASP A 165 4.88 30.35 -15.05
N GLY A 166 5.28 31.61 -14.98
CA GLY A 166 5.49 32.49 -16.13
C GLY A 166 6.78 32.18 -16.87
N GLY A 167 6.94 30.92 -17.37
CA GLY A 167 8.06 30.31 -18.05
C GLY A 167 9.00 31.17 -18.84
#